data_c1a32b7ef7e95b6ac7023df4f6cd752a
#
_entry.id   c1a32b7ef7e95b6ac7023df4f6cd752a
#
_cell.length_a   1.000
_cell.length_b   1.000
_cell.length_c   1.000
_cell.angle_alpha   90.00
_cell.angle_beta   90.00
_cell.angle_gamma   90.00
#
_symmetry.space_group_name_H-M   'P 1'
#
loop_
_entity.id
_entity.type
_entity.pdbx_description
1 polymer ?
#
loop_
_entity_poly.entity_id
_entity_poly.type
_entity_poly.pdbx_seq_one_letter_code
_entity_poly.pdbx_strand_id
1 'polypeptide(L)'
;VARAELDKQPADVRRMFDTVARRYDLTNDILSFGQDRRWRKDVLAALDPSYGDLILDLAAGTGTSSQPFADAGASVVPCDFSIGMLQVGKKQRPHLPFTAGDGTRLPFRDGTFDKVTISFGLRNIVDPLAGLAELRRVTKPGGTLVVCEFSHPTLAPWRTVYLEYLMKALPPIARAVSSAPDAYVYLAESIRAWPDQRGLADLIAQAGWTSPQWRNLSGGIVALHRATA
;
A
#
# COMPACT_ATOMS: atom_id res chain seq x y z
N VAL A 1 -22.95 -0.19 6.70
CA VAL A 1 -21.65 0.48 6.86
C VAL A 1 -21.54 1.46 5.71
N ALA A 2 -21.24 2.74 5.99
CA ALA A 2 -21.06 3.72 4.93
C ALA A 2 -19.86 3.31 4.07
N ARG A 3 -20.08 3.25 2.75
CA ARG A 3 -19.06 2.97 1.74
C ARG A 3 -18.15 4.21 1.63
N ALA A 4 -16.84 4.03 1.56
CA ALA A 4 -15.96 5.10 1.13
C ALA A 4 -16.21 5.38 -0.37
N GLU A 5 -16.25 6.65 -0.72
CA GLU A 5 -16.41 7.07 -2.12
C GLU A 5 -15.06 7.46 -2.74
N LEU A 6 -15.03 7.71 -4.05
CA LEU A 6 -13.79 8.05 -4.75
C LEU A 6 -13.24 9.44 -4.39
N ASP A 7 -14.00 10.28 -3.67
CA ASP A 7 -13.53 11.50 -3.04
C ASP A 7 -12.57 11.24 -1.86
N LYS A 8 -12.49 9.97 -1.43
CA LYS A 8 -11.56 9.46 -0.41
C LYS A 8 -11.62 10.24 0.91
N GLN A 9 -12.83 10.62 1.37
CA GLN A 9 -12.96 11.29 2.65
C GLN A 9 -12.23 10.48 3.75
N PRO A 10 -11.26 11.07 4.46
CA PRO A 10 -10.39 10.30 5.37
C PRO A 10 -11.16 9.53 6.44
N ALA A 11 -12.25 10.10 6.97
CA ALA A 11 -13.08 9.47 7.98
C ALA A 11 -13.78 8.20 7.47
N ASP A 12 -14.21 8.18 6.21
CA ASP A 12 -14.92 7.04 5.62
C ASP A 12 -13.94 5.94 5.24
N VAL A 13 -12.79 6.28 4.66
CA VAL A 13 -11.68 5.36 4.37
C VAL A 13 -11.22 4.68 5.67
N ARG A 14 -11.00 5.47 6.74
CA ARG A 14 -10.61 4.94 8.04
C ARG A 14 -11.64 3.97 8.59
N ARG A 15 -12.91 4.36 8.62
CA ARG A 15 -14.02 3.52 9.13
C ARG A 15 -14.14 2.22 8.36
N MET A 16 -13.96 2.27 7.05
CA MET A 16 -13.97 1.09 6.19
C MET A 16 -12.86 0.11 6.60
N PHE A 17 -11.61 0.57 6.73
CA PHE A 17 -10.49 -0.27 7.14
C PHE A 17 -10.61 -0.78 8.58
N ASP A 18 -11.08 0.05 9.52
CA ASP A 18 -11.36 -0.38 10.90
C ASP A 18 -12.35 -1.56 10.96
N THR A 19 -13.36 -1.55 10.06
CA THR A 19 -14.38 -2.61 9.99
C THR A 19 -13.82 -3.95 9.51
N VAL A 20 -12.88 -3.94 8.55
CA VAL A 20 -12.32 -5.16 7.96
C VAL A 20 -11.06 -5.67 8.68
N ALA A 21 -10.49 -4.90 9.60
CA ALA A 21 -9.17 -5.13 10.19
C ALA A 21 -8.92 -6.56 10.69
N ARG A 22 -9.90 -7.18 11.35
CA ARG A 22 -9.74 -8.51 11.96
C ARG A 22 -9.57 -9.66 10.96
N ARG A 23 -10.10 -9.52 9.73
CA ARG A 23 -10.06 -10.54 8.68
C ARG A 23 -9.34 -10.05 7.42
N TYR A 24 -8.73 -8.88 7.49
CA TYR A 24 -8.14 -8.20 6.34
C TYR A 24 -7.13 -9.08 5.60
N ASP A 25 -6.15 -9.61 6.32
CA ASP A 25 -5.09 -10.42 5.72
C ASP A 25 -5.63 -11.70 5.08
N LEU A 26 -6.55 -12.40 5.77
CA LEU A 26 -7.16 -13.62 5.23
C LEU A 26 -7.99 -13.34 3.98
N THR A 27 -8.78 -12.28 4.00
CA THR A 27 -9.65 -11.94 2.87
C THR A 27 -8.83 -11.52 1.66
N ASN A 28 -7.74 -10.74 1.87
CA ASN A 28 -6.85 -10.36 0.78
C ASN A 28 -6.10 -11.57 0.20
N ASP A 29 -5.64 -12.49 1.03
CA ASP A 29 -4.98 -13.73 0.58
C ASP A 29 -5.92 -14.56 -0.33
N ILE A 30 -7.19 -14.72 0.06
CA ILE A 30 -8.19 -15.41 -0.74
C ILE A 30 -8.48 -14.66 -2.05
N LEU A 31 -8.74 -13.36 -2.01
CA LEU A 31 -9.15 -12.59 -3.18
C LEU A 31 -7.99 -12.31 -4.15
N SER A 32 -6.75 -12.33 -3.68
CA SER A 32 -5.55 -12.27 -4.52
C SER A 32 -5.10 -13.63 -5.03
N PHE A 33 -5.78 -14.72 -4.66
CA PHE A 33 -5.33 -16.09 -4.91
C PHE A 33 -3.89 -16.33 -4.42
N GLY A 34 -3.54 -15.77 -3.24
CA GLY A 34 -2.22 -15.89 -2.62
C GLY A 34 -1.12 -15.08 -3.32
N GLN A 35 -1.43 -14.27 -4.33
CA GLN A 35 -0.43 -13.45 -5.03
C GLN A 35 0.18 -12.36 -4.13
N ASP A 36 -0.57 -11.89 -3.14
CA ASP A 36 -0.11 -10.89 -2.17
C ASP A 36 1.17 -11.32 -1.44
N ARG A 37 1.34 -12.62 -1.18
CA ARG A 37 2.57 -13.18 -0.57
C ARG A 37 3.77 -13.07 -1.50
N ARG A 38 3.57 -13.22 -2.82
CA ARG A 38 4.64 -13.05 -3.82
C ARG A 38 5.01 -11.58 -3.95
N TRP A 39 4.00 -10.70 -4.04
CA TRP A 39 4.23 -9.25 -4.13
C TRP A 39 4.99 -8.72 -2.91
N ARG A 40 4.68 -9.21 -1.68
CA ARG A 40 5.45 -8.86 -0.48
C ARG A 40 6.93 -9.29 -0.56
N LYS A 41 7.22 -10.46 -1.14
CA LYS A 41 8.61 -10.88 -1.39
C LYS A 41 9.31 -9.97 -2.42
N ASP A 42 8.58 -9.55 -3.45
CA ASP A 42 9.10 -8.62 -4.44
C ASP A 42 9.37 -7.23 -3.83
N VAL A 43 8.52 -6.76 -2.92
CA VAL A 43 8.73 -5.51 -2.16
C VAL A 43 9.96 -5.63 -1.27
N LEU A 44 10.10 -6.73 -0.51
CA LEU A 44 11.27 -7.00 0.32
C LEU A 44 12.56 -6.96 -0.51
N ALA A 45 12.58 -7.64 -1.65
CA ALA A 45 13.74 -7.67 -2.55
C ALA A 45 14.05 -6.29 -3.16
N ALA A 46 13.03 -5.48 -3.48
CA ALA A 46 13.23 -4.15 -4.06
C ALA A 46 13.65 -3.10 -3.03
N LEU A 47 13.16 -3.21 -1.78
CA LEU A 47 13.55 -2.35 -0.69
C LEU A 47 14.97 -2.69 -0.20
N ASP A 48 15.34 -3.97 -0.27
CA ASP A 48 16.67 -4.50 0.09
C ASP A 48 17.12 -4.02 1.48
N PRO A 49 16.35 -4.37 2.55
CA PRO A 49 16.66 -3.91 3.89
C PRO A 49 18.01 -4.43 4.38
N SER A 50 18.77 -3.56 5.03
CA SER A 50 20.06 -3.90 5.64
C SER A 50 19.99 -3.78 7.16
N TYR A 51 20.87 -4.49 7.85
CA TYR A 51 21.01 -4.34 9.30
C TYR A 51 21.31 -2.89 9.67
N GLY A 52 20.52 -2.34 10.58
CA GLY A 52 20.66 -0.95 11.03
C GLY A 52 19.87 0.09 10.22
N ASP A 53 19.26 -0.29 9.09
CA ASP A 53 18.33 0.61 8.40
C ASP A 53 17.14 0.98 9.31
N LEU A 54 16.72 2.23 9.26
CA LEU A 54 15.45 2.68 9.81
C LEU A 54 14.44 2.81 8.65
N ILE A 55 13.40 1.99 8.68
CA ILE A 55 12.41 1.86 7.59
C ILE A 55 11.03 2.36 8.05
N LEU A 56 10.41 3.22 7.26
CA LEU A 56 9.00 3.54 7.40
C LEU A 56 8.17 2.64 6.45
N ASP A 57 7.23 1.91 7.01
CA ASP A 57 6.19 1.21 6.25
C ASP A 57 4.88 1.97 6.42
N LEU A 58 4.49 2.77 5.41
CA LEU A 58 3.28 3.58 5.42
C LEU A 58 2.09 2.79 4.89
N ALA A 59 0.92 2.98 5.49
CA ALA A 59 -0.27 2.17 5.29
C ALA A 59 0.01 0.68 5.59
N ALA A 60 0.73 0.44 6.66
CA ALA A 60 1.21 -0.88 7.06
C ALA A 60 0.10 -1.83 7.51
N GLY A 61 -1.09 -1.32 7.78
CA GLY A 61 -2.23 -2.09 8.26
C GLY A 61 -1.89 -2.86 9.53
N THR A 62 -1.97 -4.19 9.47
CA THR A 62 -1.64 -5.10 10.58
C THR A 62 -0.13 -5.36 10.72
N GLY A 63 0.73 -4.76 9.87
CA GLY A 63 2.18 -4.94 9.88
C GLY A 63 2.67 -6.25 9.25
N THR A 64 1.83 -6.92 8.47
CA THR A 64 2.20 -8.16 7.79
C THR A 64 3.33 -7.94 6.77
N SER A 65 3.38 -6.78 6.13
CA SER A 65 4.48 -6.37 5.25
C SER A 65 5.71 -5.89 6.02
N SER A 66 5.54 -5.33 7.21
CA SER A 66 6.63 -4.82 8.05
C SER A 66 7.50 -5.92 8.66
N GLN A 67 6.90 -7.07 9.00
CA GLN A 67 7.60 -8.17 9.68
C GLN A 67 8.82 -8.67 8.89
N PRO A 68 8.74 -8.96 7.56
CA PRO A 68 9.91 -9.39 6.80
C PRO A 68 11.09 -8.41 6.79
N PHE A 69 10.83 -7.10 6.91
CA PHE A 69 11.88 -6.09 7.01
C PHE A 69 12.59 -6.16 8.37
N ALA A 70 11.81 -6.36 9.45
CA ALA A 70 12.36 -6.56 10.79
C ALA A 70 13.15 -7.87 10.89
N ASP A 71 12.67 -8.96 10.28
CA ASP A 71 13.36 -10.24 10.21
C ASP A 71 14.71 -10.15 9.46
N ALA A 72 14.84 -9.20 8.52
CA ALA A 72 16.10 -8.90 7.83
C ALA A 72 17.06 -8.03 8.67
N GLY A 73 16.70 -7.67 9.90
CA GLY A 73 17.54 -6.90 10.84
C GLY A 73 17.40 -5.39 10.77
N ALA A 74 16.42 -4.87 10.04
CA ALA A 74 16.11 -3.44 10.02
C ALA A 74 15.23 -3.04 11.22
N SER A 75 15.33 -1.78 11.63
CA SER A 75 14.36 -1.13 12.53
C SER A 75 13.19 -0.62 11.71
N VAL A 76 11.99 -1.16 11.94
CA VAL A 76 10.82 -0.83 11.13
C VAL A 76 9.78 -0.09 11.95
N VAL A 77 9.23 0.98 11.39
CA VAL A 77 8.11 1.75 11.95
C VAL A 77 6.87 1.54 11.06
N PRO A 78 5.96 0.62 11.44
CA PRO A 78 4.66 0.51 10.79
C PRO A 78 3.82 1.73 11.12
N CYS A 79 3.37 2.47 10.09
CA CYS A 79 2.53 3.64 10.24
C CYS A 79 1.24 3.46 9.45
N ASP A 80 0.10 3.71 10.09
CA ASP A 80 -1.20 3.61 9.44
C ASP A 80 -2.18 4.67 9.97
N PHE A 81 -3.15 5.00 9.14
CA PHE A 81 -4.22 5.92 9.49
C PHE A 81 -5.35 5.23 10.28
N SER A 82 -5.56 3.93 10.09
CA SER A 82 -6.58 3.12 10.75
C SER A 82 -6.11 2.63 12.12
N ILE A 83 -6.72 3.15 13.18
CA ILE A 83 -6.44 2.71 14.56
C ILE A 83 -6.83 1.25 14.76
N GLY A 84 -7.91 0.78 14.12
CA GLY A 84 -8.33 -0.62 14.18
C GLY A 84 -7.27 -1.58 13.63
N MET A 85 -6.65 -1.22 12.49
CA MET A 85 -5.53 -1.98 11.90
C MET A 85 -4.32 -2.03 12.85
N LEU A 86 -3.92 -0.87 13.38
CA LEU A 86 -2.78 -0.78 14.30
C LEU A 86 -3.00 -1.59 15.58
N GLN A 87 -4.23 -1.60 16.13
CA GLN A 87 -4.57 -2.40 17.31
C GLN A 87 -4.46 -3.91 17.05
N VAL A 88 -4.92 -4.38 15.89
CA VAL A 88 -4.77 -5.78 15.47
C VAL A 88 -3.29 -6.10 15.28
N GLY A 89 -2.56 -5.26 14.57
CA GLY A 89 -1.12 -5.41 14.33
C GLY A 89 -0.33 -5.48 15.63
N LYS A 90 -0.59 -4.57 16.57
CA LYS A 90 0.10 -4.55 17.88
C LYS A 90 -0.13 -5.80 18.71
N LYS A 91 -1.31 -6.43 18.61
CA LYS A 91 -1.59 -7.71 19.27
C LYS A 91 -0.82 -8.87 18.62
N GLN A 92 -0.68 -8.86 17.31
CA GLN A 92 -0.02 -9.93 16.57
C GLN A 92 1.50 -9.81 16.57
N ARG A 93 2.01 -8.57 16.58
CA ARG A 93 3.45 -8.20 16.48
C ARG A 93 3.80 -7.15 17.54
N PRO A 94 3.79 -7.53 18.84
CA PRO A 94 3.96 -6.57 19.95
C PRO A 94 5.32 -5.89 19.96
N HIS A 95 6.32 -6.45 19.31
CA HIS A 95 7.68 -5.92 19.20
C HIS A 95 7.81 -4.76 18.20
N LEU A 96 6.87 -4.64 17.23
CA LEU A 96 6.90 -3.54 16.27
C LEU A 96 6.33 -2.23 16.87
N PRO A 97 6.96 -1.06 16.61
CA PRO A 97 6.54 0.23 17.12
C PRO A 97 5.44 0.86 16.24
N PHE A 98 4.24 0.29 16.26
CA PHE A 98 3.10 0.80 15.50
C PHE A 98 2.79 2.25 15.83
N THR A 99 2.69 3.09 14.82
CA THR A 99 2.46 4.54 14.91
C THR A 99 1.22 4.93 14.13
N ALA A 100 0.36 5.75 14.71
CA ALA A 100 -0.76 6.36 14.00
C ALA A 100 -0.29 7.59 13.24
N GLY A 101 -0.64 7.71 11.95
CA GLY A 101 -0.24 8.85 11.14
C GLY A 101 -1.10 9.02 9.89
N ASP A 102 -1.25 10.28 9.49
CA ASP A 102 -1.82 10.65 8.19
C ASP A 102 -0.68 10.72 7.17
N GLY A 103 -0.82 10.00 6.05
CA GLY A 103 0.19 9.97 4.99
C GLY A 103 0.50 11.32 4.36
N THR A 104 -0.39 12.31 4.49
CA THR A 104 -0.18 13.69 4.02
C THR A 104 0.48 14.59 5.06
N ARG A 105 0.60 14.12 6.32
CA ARG A 105 1.22 14.84 7.43
C ARG A 105 1.79 13.86 8.46
N LEU A 106 2.92 13.27 8.15
CA LEU A 106 3.55 12.24 8.98
C LEU A 106 4.14 12.82 10.27
N PRO A 107 3.98 12.14 11.42
CA PRO A 107 4.46 12.62 12.73
C PRO A 107 5.97 12.38 12.92
N PHE A 108 6.76 12.54 11.87
CA PHE A 108 8.21 12.31 11.88
C PHE A 108 8.96 13.55 11.40
N ARG A 109 10.20 13.69 11.85
CA ARG A 109 11.10 14.77 11.41
C ARG A 109 11.59 14.51 9.99
N ASP A 110 12.05 15.58 9.34
CA ASP A 110 12.72 15.52 8.04
C ASP A 110 13.94 14.60 8.11
N GLY A 111 14.18 13.84 7.04
CA GLY A 111 15.38 13.02 6.91
C GLY A 111 15.55 11.97 8.01
N THR A 112 14.47 11.39 8.50
CA THR A 112 14.50 10.39 9.59
C THR A 112 14.84 8.99 9.06
N PHE A 113 14.26 8.56 7.94
CA PHE A 113 14.30 7.18 7.47
C PHE A 113 15.32 6.96 6.36
N ASP A 114 16.01 5.82 6.40
CA ASP A 114 16.90 5.38 5.34
C ASP A 114 16.10 4.88 4.13
N LYS A 115 14.99 4.21 4.38
CA LYS A 115 14.10 3.67 3.36
C LYS A 115 12.64 3.86 3.76
N VAL A 116 11.79 4.05 2.77
CA VAL A 116 10.34 4.17 2.98
C VAL A 116 9.60 3.29 1.97
N THR A 117 8.50 2.71 2.39
CA THR A 117 7.65 1.90 1.52
C THR A 117 6.17 2.17 1.78
N ILE A 118 5.36 2.00 0.74
CA ILE A 118 3.91 1.98 0.83
C ILE A 118 3.37 0.91 -0.12
N SER A 119 2.57 -0.01 0.43
CA SER A 119 2.00 -1.13 -0.33
C SER A 119 0.48 -1.10 -0.27
N PHE A 120 -0.17 -0.97 -1.44
CA PHE A 120 -1.63 -0.97 -1.63
C PHE A 120 -2.39 0.11 -0.82
N GLY A 121 -1.68 1.17 -0.41
CA GLY A 121 -2.20 2.25 0.40
C GLY A 121 -2.27 3.60 -0.31
N LEU A 122 -1.38 3.85 -1.28
CA LEU A 122 -1.21 5.17 -1.88
C LEU A 122 -2.48 5.65 -2.60
N ARG A 123 -3.21 4.76 -3.28
CA ARG A 123 -4.47 5.08 -3.95
C ARG A 123 -5.59 5.53 -3.00
N ASN A 124 -5.46 5.22 -1.71
CA ASN A 124 -6.44 5.58 -0.66
C ASN A 124 -6.13 6.92 0.01
N ILE A 125 -4.95 7.50 -0.24
CA ILE A 125 -4.60 8.85 0.21
C ILE A 125 -5.38 9.87 -0.63
N VAL A 126 -5.99 10.86 0.01
CA VAL A 126 -6.80 11.89 -0.66
C VAL A 126 -5.98 12.62 -1.73
N ASP A 127 -4.77 13.02 -1.38
CA ASP A 127 -3.80 13.63 -2.27
C ASP A 127 -2.53 12.75 -2.32
N PRO A 128 -2.41 11.86 -3.32
CA PRO A 128 -1.24 11.00 -3.48
C PRO A 128 0.06 11.78 -3.71
N LEU A 129 -0.01 12.94 -4.36
CA LEU A 129 1.17 13.79 -4.58
C LEU A 129 1.68 14.35 -3.24
N ALA A 130 0.80 14.87 -2.40
CA ALA A 130 1.16 15.31 -1.06
C ALA A 130 1.70 14.16 -0.20
N GLY A 131 1.10 12.96 -0.29
CA GLY A 131 1.60 11.77 0.40
C GLY A 131 3.01 11.36 -0.04
N LEU A 132 3.29 11.38 -1.33
CA LEU A 132 4.62 11.11 -1.88
C LEU A 132 5.64 12.18 -1.49
N ALA A 133 5.25 13.46 -1.47
CA ALA A 133 6.11 14.56 -1.00
C ALA A 133 6.42 14.45 0.49
N GLU A 134 5.45 14.01 1.30
CA GLU A 134 5.65 13.81 2.74
C GLU A 134 6.57 12.60 3.02
N LEU A 135 6.41 11.50 2.28
CA LEU A 135 7.38 10.40 2.30
C LEU A 135 8.79 10.90 1.93
N ARG A 136 8.89 11.78 0.92
CA ARG A 136 10.17 12.37 0.51
C ARG A 136 10.79 13.23 1.62
N ARG A 137 9.99 14.05 2.31
CA ARG A 137 10.45 14.89 3.42
C ARG A 137 11.06 14.08 4.55
N VAL A 138 10.42 12.98 4.94
CA VAL A 138 10.89 12.16 6.06
C VAL A 138 12.05 11.22 5.69
N THR A 139 12.39 11.10 4.40
CA THR A 139 13.46 10.23 3.92
C THR A 139 14.79 11.00 3.88
N LYS A 140 15.86 10.37 4.33
CA LYS A 140 17.22 10.91 4.24
C LYS A 140 17.62 11.14 2.78
N PRO A 141 18.48 12.14 2.47
CA PRO A 141 19.07 12.27 1.14
C PRO A 141 19.73 10.95 0.70
N GLY A 142 19.45 10.52 -0.53
CA GLY A 142 19.93 9.24 -1.08
C GLY A 142 19.14 8.01 -0.59
N GLY A 143 18.14 8.18 0.28
CA GLY A 143 17.29 7.09 0.74
C GLY A 143 16.39 6.53 -0.35
N THR A 144 15.80 5.36 -0.11
CA THR A 144 15.02 4.61 -1.11
C THR A 144 13.52 4.67 -0.82
N LEU A 145 12.73 4.93 -1.86
CA LEU A 145 11.29 4.71 -1.89
C LEU A 145 10.97 3.42 -2.64
N VAL A 146 10.06 2.60 -2.09
CA VAL A 146 9.40 1.51 -2.82
C VAL A 146 7.89 1.67 -2.69
N VAL A 147 7.20 1.74 -3.82
CA VAL A 147 5.73 1.76 -3.92
C VAL A 147 5.27 0.49 -4.60
N CYS A 148 4.44 -0.30 -3.95
CA CYS A 148 3.75 -1.45 -4.54
C CYS A 148 2.25 -1.13 -4.62
N GLU A 149 1.72 -1.00 -5.83
CA GLU A 149 0.32 -0.59 -5.99
C GLU A 149 -0.31 -1.28 -7.21
N PHE A 150 -1.64 -1.39 -7.17
CA PHE A 150 -2.40 -1.83 -8.34
C PHE A 150 -2.12 -0.94 -9.53
N SER A 151 -2.22 -1.51 -10.71
CA SER A 151 -1.97 -0.82 -11.96
C SER A 151 -2.80 -1.45 -13.10
N HIS A 152 -2.48 -1.11 -14.33
CA HIS A 152 -3.19 -1.60 -15.50
C HIS A 152 -2.37 -2.65 -16.25
N PRO A 153 -2.93 -3.85 -16.53
CA PRO A 153 -2.25 -4.84 -17.35
C PRO A 153 -1.81 -4.27 -18.71
N THR A 154 -0.58 -4.57 -19.09
CA THR A 154 0.04 -4.01 -20.30
C THR A 154 -0.47 -4.66 -21.58
N LEU A 155 -0.90 -5.94 -21.52
CA LEU A 155 -1.47 -6.67 -22.65
C LEU A 155 -2.97 -6.42 -22.72
N ALA A 156 -3.47 -5.90 -23.86
CA ALA A 156 -4.87 -5.53 -24.04
C ALA A 156 -5.87 -6.67 -23.72
N PRO A 157 -5.69 -7.92 -24.19
CA PRO A 157 -6.62 -9.02 -23.86
C PRO A 157 -6.64 -9.29 -22.34
N TRP A 158 -5.47 -9.27 -21.69
CA TRP A 158 -5.34 -9.50 -20.25
C TRP A 158 -5.99 -8.38 -19.45
N ARG A 159 -5.87 -7.13 -19.90
CA ARG A 159 -6.53 -5.96 -19.29
C ARG A 159 -8.04 -6.11 -19.31
N THR A 160 -8.61 -6.54 -20.44
CA THR A 160 -10.06 -6.78 -20.57
C THR A 160 -10.52 -7.84 -19.58
N VAL A 161 -9.85 -9.00 -19.52
CA VAL A 161 -10.19 -10.09 -18.59
C VAL A 161 -10.08 -9.61 -17.13
N TYR A 162 -9.04 -8.87 -16.80
CA TYR A 162 -8.84 -8.36 -15.43
C TYR A 162 -9.92 -7.35 -15.02
N LEU A 163 -10.27 -6.40 -15.89
CA LEU A 163 -11.33 -5.44 -15.63
C LEU A 163 -12.71 -6.11 -15.49
N GLU A 164 -13.00 -7.09 -16.34
CA GLU A 164 -14.22 -7.91 -16.21
C GLU A 164 -14.25 -8.65 -14.87
N TYR A 165 -13.13 -9.24 -14.45
CA TYR A 165 -13.01 -9.86 -13.12
C TYR A 165 -13.30 -8.86 -12.01
N LEU A 166 -12.64 -7.70 -11.99
CA LEU A 166 -12.80 -6.68 -10.97
C LEU A 166 -14.24 -6.17 -10.87
N MET A 167 -14.88 -5.91 -12.00
CA MET A 167 -16.19 -5.25 -12.03
C MET A 167 -17.35 -6.24 -11.91
N LYS A 168 -17.22 -7.47 -12.39
CA LYS A 168 -18.31 -8.44 -12.47
C LYS A 168 -18.15 -9.62 -11.51
N ALA A 169 -16.95 -10.15 -11.32
CA ALA A 169 -16.72 -11.35 -10.51
C ALA A 169 -16.34 -11.03 -9.06
N LEU A 170 -15.49 -10.03 -8.83
CA LEU A 170 -15.02 -9.69 -7.48
C LEU A 170 -16.16 -9.31 -6.51
N PRO A 171 -17.15 -8.45 -6.86
CA PRO A 171 -18.21 -8.07 -5.94
C PRO A 171 -19.06 -9.24 -5.42
N PRO A 172 -19.56 -10.19 -6.23
CA PRO A 172 -20.29 -11.34 -5.70
C PRO A 172 -19.42 -12.29 -4.87
N ILE A 173 -18.14 -12.49 -5.25
CA ILE A 173 -17.19 -13.29 -4.44
C ILE A 173 -16.99 -12.63 -3.09
N ALA A 174 -16.76 -11.32 -3.05
CA ALA A 174 -16.58 -10.57 -1.82
C ALA A 174 -17.82 -10.63 -0.90
N ARG A 175 -19.02 -10.63 -1.46
CA ARG A 175 -20.27 -10.82 -0.67
C ARG A 175 -20.33 -12.19 -0.01
N ALA A 176 -19.74 -13.22 -0.58
CA ALA A 176 -19.75 -14.57 -0.03
C ALA A 176 -18.69 -14.77 1.07
N VAL A 177 -17.54 -14.08 0.99
CA VAL A 177 -16.38 -14.35 1.87
C VAL A 177 -16.01 -13.21 2.81
N SER A 178 -16.49 -11.98 2.56
CA SER A 178 -16.13 -10.79 3.33
C SER A 178 -17.23 -10.33 4.26
N SER A 179 -16.85 -9.82 5.43
CA SER A 179 -17.75 -9.14 6.36
C SER A 179 -18.12 -7.71 5.92
N ALA A 180 -17.43 -7.16 4.90
CA ALA A 180 -17.66 -5.81 4.37
C ALA A 180 -17.51 -5.80 2.83
N PRO A 181 -18.48 -6.35 2.09
CA PRO A 181 -18.41 -6.46 0.62
C PRO A 181 -18.28 -5.10 -0.07
N ASP A 182 -18.82 -4.02 0.50
CA ASP A 182 -18.71 -2.67 -0.05
C ASP A 182 -17.27 -2.16 -0.16
N ALA A 183 -16.37 -2.62 0.72
CA ALA A 183 -14.95 -2.30 0.65
C ALA A 183 -14.30 -2.84 -0.64
N TYR A 184 -14.81 -3.94 -1.19
CA TYR A 184 -14.28 -4.54 -2.44
C TYR A 184 -14.89 -3.93 -3.69
N VAL A 185 -16.08 -3.37 -3.61
CA VAL A 185 -16.62 -2.50 -4.66
C VAL A 185 -15.76 -1.23 -4.76
N TYR A 186 -15.47 -0.60 -3.62
CA TYR A 186 -14.54 0.53 -3.56
C TYR A 186 -13.16 0.16 -4.11
N LEU A 187 -12.63 -1.02 -3.75
CA LEU A 187 -11.36 -1.53 -4.28
C LEU A 187 -11.37 -1.56 -5.81
N ALA A 188 -12.39 -2.16 -6.42
CA ALA A 188 -12.49 -2.27 -7.88
C ALA A 188 -12.55 -0.89 -8.57
N GLU A 189 -13.35 0.02 -8.02
CA GLU A 189 -13.50 1.38 -8.54
C GLU A 189 -12.22 2.21 -8.37
N SER A 190 -11.58 2.13 -7.20
CA SER A 190 -10.33 2.83 -6.92
C SER A 190 -9.18 2.34 -7.81
N ILE A 191 -9.10 1.03 -8.10
CA ILE A 191 -8.12 0.49 -9.06
C ILE A 191 -8.40 1.02 -10.47
N ARG A 192 -9.66 1.05 -10.90
CA ARG A 192 -10.02 1.54 -12.24
C ARG A 192 -9.69 3.02 -12.44
N ALA A 193 -9.82 3.82 -11.40
CA ALA A 193 -9.53 5.26 -11.41
C ALA A 193 -8.05 5.60 -11.19
N TRP A 194 -7.23 4.60 -10.79
CA TRP A 194 -5.81 4.80 -10.49
C TRP A 194 -4.97 4.92 -11.76
N PRO A 195 -3.91 5.74 -11.78
CA PRO A 195 -3.02 5.83 -12.93
C PRO A 195 -2.31 4.51 -13.26
N ASP A 196 -1.89 4.38 -14.51
CA ASP A 196 -1.01 3.30 -14.93
C ASP A 196 0.42 3.47 -14.38
N GLN A 197 1.31 2.56 -14.75
CA GLN A 197 2.70 2.53 -14.27
C GLN A 197 3.44 3.85 -14.55
N ARG A 198 3.26 4.41 -15.75
CA ARG A 198 3.92 5.65 -16.14
C ARG A 198 3.34 6.85 -15.41
N GLY A 199 2.02 6.92 -15.30
CA GLY A 199 1.35 7.98 -14.56
C GLY A 199 1.77 8.02 -13.09
N LEU A 200 1.95 6.85 -12.44
CA LEU A 200 2.47 6.79 -11.08
C LEU A 200 3.96 7.19 -11.01
N ALA A 201 4.79 6.80 -11.97
CA ALA A 201 6.19 7.23 -12.03
C ALA A 201 6.29 8.76 -12.19
N ASP A 202 5.41 9.36 -13.00
CA ASP A 202 5.35 10.82 -13.19
C ASP A 202 4.93 11.53 -11.88
N LEU A 203 3.98 10.98 -11.12
CA LEU A 203 3.61 11.50 -9.79
C LEU A 203 4.77 11.41 -8.79
N ILE A 204 5.50 10.30 -8.79
CA ILE A 204 6.68 10.11 -7.93
C ILE A 204 7.74 11.17 -8.27
N ALA A 205 8.01 11.41 -9.57
CA ALA A 205 8.94 12.45 -9.99
C ALA A 205 8.48 13.87 -9.60
N GLN A 206 7.20 14.18 -9.77
CA GLN A 206 6.61 15.46 -9.36
C GLN A 206 6.73 15.72 -7.85
N ALA A 207 6.68 14.66 -7.04
CA ALA A 207 6.88 14.74 -5.59
C ALA A 207 8.36 14.94 -5.17
N GLY A 208 9.28 15.10 -6.12
CA GLY A 208 10.69 15.39 -5.88
C GLY A 208 11.59 14.17 -5.75
N TRP A 209 11.08 12.96 -6.04
CA TRP A 209 11.88 11.75 -6.10
C TRP A 209 12.64 11.65 -7.43
N THR A 210 13.85 11.11 -7.40
CA THR A 210 14.71 10.97 -8.57
C THR A 210 14.70 9.56 -9.14
N SER A 211 14.88 9.46 -10.46
CA SER A 211 15.04 8.20 -11.19
C SER A 211 13.94 7.15 -10.91
N PRO A 212 12.64 7.49 -10.97
CA PRO A 212 11.59 6.50 -10.77
C PRO A 212 11.65 5.43 -11.86
N GLN A 213 11.76 4.19 -11.43
CA GLN A 213 11.74 2.99 -12.27
C GLN A 213 10.63 2.07 -11.79
N TRP A 214 10.10 1.23 -12.68
CA TRP A 214 9.08 0.26 -12.27
C TRP A 214 9.27 -1.11 -12.90
N ARG A 215 8.70 -2.11 -12.23
CA ARG A 215 8.59 -3.49 -12.69
C ARG A 215 7.14 -3.94 -12.57
N ASN A 216 6.62 -4.56 -13.62
CA ASN A 216 5.29 -5.16 -13.61
C ASN A 216 5.29 -6.49 -12.87
N LEU A 217 4.31 -6.70 -12.02
CA LEU A 217 4.02 -7.95 -11.35
C LEU A 217 2.69 -8.48 -11.85
N SER A 218 2.55 -9.81 -11.91
CA SER A 218 1.31 -10.49 -12.34
C SER A 218 0.74 -9.93 -13.66
N GLY A 219 1.60 -9.73 -14.67
CA GLY A 219 1.19 -9.21 -15.98
C GLY A 219 0.77 -7.73 -16.00
N GLY A 220 1.18 -6.96 -14.98
CA GLY A 220 0.87 -5.54 -14.84
C GLY A 220 -0.38 -5.22 -14.00
N ILE A 221 -1.00 -6.23 -13.38
CA ILE A 221 -2.05 -6.02 -12.36
C ILE A 221 -1.53 -5.19 -11.19
N VAL A 222 -0.28 -5.42 -10.82
CA VAL A 222 0.46 -4.67 -9.81
C VAL A 222 1.74 -4.14 -10.44
N ALA A 223 2.14 -2.95 -10.05
CA ALA A 223 3.44 -2.38 -10.38
C ALA A 223 4.22 -2.05 -9.11
N LEU A 224 5.50 -2.36 -9.14
CA LEU A 224 6.46 -2.05 -8.11
C LEU A 224 7.34 -0.91 -8.62
N HIS A 225 7.24 0.26 -8.00
CA HIS A 225 8.06 1.43 -8.32
C HIS A 225 9.17 1.58 -7.28
N ARG A 226 10.34 2.00 -7.75
CA ARG A 226 11.48 2.36 -6.90
C ARG A 226 12.04 3.70 -7.35
N ALA A 227 12.38 4.56 -6.38
CA ALA A 227 12.97 5.87 -6.63
C ALA A 227 13.94 6.24 -5.49
N THR A 228 14.72 7.28 -5.70
CA THR A 228 15.73 7.76 -4.73
C THR A 228 15.36 9.17 -4.25
N ALA A 229 15.62 9.44 -2.97
CA ALA A 229 15.36 10.71 -2.30
C ALA A 229 16.44 11.76 -2.62
#